data_0ebf7cf120c97d6e5519ecdb36e3182c
#
_entry.id   0ebf7cf120c97d6e5519ecdb36e3182c
#
_cell.length_a   1.000
_cell.length_b   1.000
_cell.length_c   1.000
_cell.angle_alpha   90.00
_cell.angle_beta   90.00
_cell.angle_gamma   90.00
#
_symmetry.space_group_name_H-M   'P 1'
#
loop_
_entity.id
_entity.type
_entity.pdbx_description
1 polymer ?
#
loop_
_entity_poly.entity_id
_entity_poly.type
_entity_poly.pdbx_seq_one_letter_code
_entity_poly.pdbx_strand_id
1 'polypeptide(L)'
;MSNVKSVYVSILVMEDIVKLLDSSLVNLQSIESTTQASVNAGAAEQVSADKVSVQVASLRSTINSNKRSLQMLYNTLLLQLGADVNSKLVLTTPLDNIMNVDKAAQLTMNGFNIENNYDYQTLVQSEKIAKDQVTLAWLDFTPTLSAYYQYSYKTYFGKDEGMNMTPPNVIGANISLPLWKSGTRVASIKKAKIEYREMLNSKKQAEDGLQVQYNQLCYDLITAIETYRIQKENLDVTMRVMKNVSEKFKYGHASNLEVTTASTDIITAQSNYIQAVMSVLNAQVSLENLLGDEK
;
A
#
# COMPACT_ATOMS: atom_id res chain seq x y z
N MET A 1 4.94 6.46 -4.31
CA MET A 1 4.85 5.48 -5.43
C MET A 1 4.33 4.10 -5.00
N SER A 2 4.70 3.59 -3.85
CA SER A 2 4.25 2.31 -3.29
C SER A 2 2.73 2.06 -3.36
N ASN A 3 1.92 3.03 -2.92
CA ASN A 3 0.45 2.90 -2.95
C ASN A 3 -0.11 2.77 -4.38
N VAL A 4 0.48 3.46 -5.36
CA VAL A 4 0.08 3.36 -6.78
C VAL A 4 0.35 1.96 -7.31
N LYS A 5 1.54 1.40 -7.03
CA LYS A 5 1.92 0.03 -7.43
C LYS A 5 0.98 -1.01 -6.81
N SER A 6 0.66 -0.87 -5.51
CA SER A 6 -0.27 -1.77 -4.82
C SER A 6 -1.68 -1.74 -5.43
N VAL A 7 -2.22 -0.55 -5.70
CA VAL A 7 -3.55 -0.42 -6.33
C VAL A 7 -3.53 -0.95 -7.77
N TYR A 8 -2.48 -0.65 -8.54
CA TYR A 8 -2.30 -1.15 -9.89
C TYR A 8 -2.33 -2.68 -9.96
N VAL A 9 -1.55 -3.33 -9.09
CA VAL A 9 -1.50 -4.79 -8.97
C VAL A 9 -2.85 -5.36 -8.55
N SER A 10 -3.52 -4.71 -7.59
CA SER A 10 -4.86 -5.11 -7.13
C SER A 10 -5.89 -5.08 -8.25
N ILE A 11 -5.82 -4.11 -9.18
CA ILE A 11 -6.71 -4.04 -10.35
C ILE A 11 -6.47 -5.24 -11.26
N LEU A 12 -5.22 -5.56 -11.62
CA LEU A 12 -4.91 -6.67 -12.50
C LEU A 12 -5.39 -8.01 -11.94
N VAL A 13 -5.18 -8.24 -10.64
CA VAL A 13 -5.69 -9.43 -9.96
C VAL A 13 -7.21 -9.46 -9.99
N MET A 14 -7.88 -8.33 -9.69
CA MET A 14 -9.34 -8.27 -9.67
C MET A 14 -9.96 -8.47 -11.07
N GLU A 15 -9.29 -8.02 -12.13
CA GLU A 15 -9.72 -8.31 -13.51
C GLU A 15 -9.68 -9.80 -13.83
N ASP A 16 -8.62 -10.49 -13.43
CA ASP A 16 -8.49 -11.93 -13.68
C ASP A 16 -9.47 -12.74 -12.82
N ILE A 17 -9.75 -12.29 -11.59
CA ILE A 17 -10.82 -12.80 -10.75
C ILE A 17 -12.16 -12.76 -11.48
N VAL A 18 -12.53 -11.59 -11.97
CA VAL A 18 -13.82 -11.40 -12.66
C VAL A 18 -13.92 -12.31 -13.87
N LYS A 19 -12.87 -12.44 -14.68
CA LYS A 19 -12.83 -13.35 -15.84
C LYS A 19 -13.02 -14.81 -15.42
N LEU A 20 -12.33 -15.23 -14.36
CA LEU A 20 -12.40 -16.60 -13.84
C LEU A 20 -13.80 -16.93 -13.32
N LEU A 21 -14.41 -16.04 -12.56
CA LEU A 21 -15.77 -16.20 -12.05
C LEU A 21 -16.83 -16.12 -13.15
N ASP A 22 -16.68 -15.26 -14.17
CA ASP A 22 -17.56 -15.20 -15.34
C ASP A 22 -17.51 -16.53 -16.11
N SER A 23 -16.33 -17.17 -16.27
CA SER A 23 -16.21 -18.51 -16.88
C SER A 23 -16.92 -19.59 -16.04
N SER A 24 -16.79 -19.52 -14.72
CA SER A 24 -17.48 -20.45 -13.81
C SER A 24 -19.00 -20.26 -13.86
N LEU A 25 -19.48 -19.02 -14.01
CA LEU A 25 -20.91 -18.72 -14.17
C LEU A 25 -21.50 -19.37 -15.44
N VAL A 26 -20.77 -19.28 -16.55
CA VAL A 26 -21.22 -19.93 -17.81
C VAL A 26 -21.34 -21.44 -17.63
N ASN A 27 -20.40 -22.09 -16.98
CA ASN A 27 -20.45 -23.51 -16.68
C ASN A 27 -21.63 -23.86 -15.76
N LEU A 28 -21.85 -23.09 -14.71
CA LEU A 28 -22.92 -23.32 -13.75
C LEU A 28 -24.32 -23.10 -14.37
N GLN A 29 -24.47 -22.12 -15.27
CA GLN A 29 -25.70 -21.91 -16.06
C GLN A 29 -25.97 -23.07 -17.02
N SER A 30 -24.95 -23.68 -17.62
CA SER A 30 -25.13 -24.90 -18.44
C SER A 30 -25.65 -26.07 -17.60
N ILE A 31 -25.13 -26.21 -16.35
CA ILE A 31 -25.61 -27.21 -15.40
C ILE A 31 -27.05 -26.92 -14.99
N GLU A 32 -27.41 -25.68 -14.69
CA GLU A 32 -28.77 -25.25 -14.35
C GLU A 32 -29.74 -25.64 -15.47
N SER A 33 -29.43 -25.33 -16.71
CA SER A 33 -30.24 -25.67 -17.89
C SER A 33 -30.41 -27.19 -18.03
N THR A 34 -29.35 -27.97 -17.89
CA THR A 34 -29.40 -29.44 -17.99
C THR A 34 -30.21 -30.06 -16.85
N THR A 35 -30.07 -29.54 -15.63
CA THR A 35 -30.81 -30.01 -14.46
C THR A 35 -32.30 -29.70 -14.63
N GLN A 36 -32.67 -28.51 -15.10
CA GLN A 36 -34.06 -28.13 -15.35
C GLN A 36 -34.67 -28.98 -16.44
N ALA A 37 -33.93 -29.31 -17.53
CA ALA A 37 -34.38 -30.22 -18.55
C ALA A 37 -34.65 -31.63 -18.00
N SER A 38 -33.79 -32.12 -17.09
CA SER A 38 -33.99 -33.41 -16.41
C SER A 38 -35.24 -33.43 -15.50
N VAL A 39 -35.52 -32.31 -14.82
CA VAL A 39 -36.75 -32.15 -14.04
C VAL A 39 -37.99 -32.17 -14.93
N ASN A 40 -37.94 -31.42 -16.04
CA ASN A 40 -39.06 -31.40 -17.00
C ASN A 40 -39.33 -32.77 -17.65
N ALA A 41 -38.30 -33.60 -17.77
CA ALA A 41 -38.41 -34.97 -18.24
C ALA A 41 -38.80 -35.98 -17.14
N GLY A 42 -39.00 -35.53 -15.89
CA GLY A 42 -39.32 -36.39 -14.75
C GLY A 42 -38.14 -37.24 -14.22
N ALA A 43 -36.91 -36.96 -14.68
CA ALA A 43 -35.70 -37.69 -14.31
C ALA A 43 -34.98 -37.11 -13.08
N ALA A 44 -35.37 -35.92 -12.61
CA ALA A 44 -34.81 -35.26 -11.43
C ALA A 44 -35.90 -34.53 -10.64
N GLU A 45 -35.65 -34.27 -9.37
CA GLU A 45 -36.52 -33.52 -8.48
C GLU A 45 -36.36 -32.01 -8.67
N GLN A 46 -37.46 -31.23 -8.52
CA GLN A 46 -37.43 -29.77 -8.60
C GLN A 46 -36.42 -29.13 -7.62
N VAL A 47 -36.30 -29.69 -6.41
CA VAL A 47 -35.33 -29.23 -5.40
C VAL A 47 -33.87 -29.21 -5.92
N SER A 48 -33.55 -30.11 -6.84
CA SER A 48 -32.26 -30.18 -7.49
C SER A 48 -31.98 -28.96 -8.40
N ALA A 49 -32.96 -28.58 -9.20
CA ALA A 49 -32.90 -27.39 -10.05
C ALA A 49 -32.85 -26.11 -9.21
N ASP A 50 -33.67 -26.04 -8.16
CA ASP A 50 -33.71 -24.89 -7.26
C ASP A 50 -32.33 -24.66 -6.56
N LYS A 51 -31.62 -25.71 -6.12
CA LYS A 51 -30.30 -25.62 -5.55
C LYS A 51 -29.26 -25.01 -6.52
N VAL A 52 -29.30 -25.46 -7.79
CA VAL A 52 -28.37 -24.93 -8.80
C VAL A 52 -28.70 -23.47 -9.11
N SER A 53 -30.02 -23.13 -9.21
CA SER A 53 -30.45 -21.75 -9.45
C SER A 53 -30.01 -20.80 -8.33
N VAL A 54 -30.08 -21.21 -7.06
CA VAL A 54 -29.55 -20.44 -5.92
C VAL A 54 -28.04 -20.22 -6.06
N GLN A 55 -27.26 -21.22 -6.48
CA GLN A 55 -25.84 -21.08 -6.71
C GLN A 55 -25.52 -20.11 -7.85
N VAL A 56 -26.24 -20.18 -8.97
CA VAL A 56 -26.11 -19.23 -10.09
C VAL A 56 -26.37 -17.81 -9.62
N ALA A 57 -27.46 -17.60 -8.85
CA ALA A 57 -27.79 -16.28 -8.30
C ALA A 57 -26.70 -15.76 -7.35
N SER A 58 -26.19 -16.61 -6.47
CA SER A 58 -25.12 -16.29 -5.54
C SER A 58 -23.83 -15.92 -6.27
N LEU A 59 -23.40 -16.72 -7.25
CA LEU A 59 -22.20 -16.44 -8.03
C LEU A 59 -22.34 -15.15 -8.85
N ARG A 60 -23.51 -14.91 -9.45
CA ARG A 60 -23.79 -13.64 -10.14
C ARG A 60 -23.70 -12.44 -9.20
N SER A 61 -24.22 -12.56 -7.98
CA SER A 61 -24.11 -11.51 -6.96
C SER A 61 -22.63 -11.23 -6.59
N THR A 62 -21.83 -12.27 -6.42
CA THR A 62 -20.38 -12.18 -6.14
C THR A 62 -19.64 -11.49 -7.28
N ILE A 63 -19.90 -11.86 -8.53
CA ILE A 63 -19.32 -11.22 -9.72
C ILE A 63 -19.67 -9.74 -9.76
N ASN A 64 -20.93 -9.38 -9.54
CA ASN A 64 -21.35 -7.98 -9.53
C ASN A 64 -20.69 -7.17 -8.40
N SER A 65 -20.47 -7.79 -7.24
CA SER A 65 -19.72 -7.17 -6.14
C SER A 65 -18.27 -6.92 -6.52
N ASN A 66 -17.61 -7.91 -7.12
CA ASN A 66 -16.22 -7.80 -7.57
C ASN A 66 -16.06 -6.75 -8.69
N LYS A 67 -17.02 -6.67 -9.63
CA LYS A 67 -17.03 -5.63 -10.68
C LYS A 67 -17.15 -4.21 -10.07
N ARG A 68 -17.96 -4.04 -9.02
CA ARG A 68 -18.03 -2.75 -8.30
C ARG A 68 -16.75 -2.44 -7.55
N SER A 69 -16.14 -3.44 -6.90
CA SER A 69 -14.84 -3.27 -6.23
C SER A 69 -13.74 -2.91 -7.23
N LEU A 70 -13.72 -3.55 -8.40
CA LEU A 70 -12.81 -3.22 -9.50
C LEU A 70 -12.96 -1.75 -9.94
N GLN A 71 -14.20 -1.27 -10.11
CA GLN A 71 -14.44 0.13 -10.45
C GLN A 71 -13.91 1.10 -9.36
N MET A 72 -14.05 0.75 -8.08
CA MET A 72 -13.50 1.55 -6.98
C MET A 72 -11.97 1.58 -7.00
N LEU A 73 -11.33 0.46 -7.34
CA LEU A 73 -9.87 0.41 -7.50
C LEU A 73 -9.39 1.30 -8.66
N TYR A 74 -10.09 1.29 -9.81
CA TYR A 74 -9.81 2.19 -10.92
C TYR A 74 -9.95 3.66 -10.53
N ASN A 75 -11.03 4.01 -9.83
CA ASN A 75 -11.23 5.38 -9.34
C ASN A 75 -10.12 5.80 -8.36
N THR A 76 -9.68 4.88 -7.49
CA THR A 76 -8.57 5.13 -6.56
C THR A 76 -7.26 5.35 -7.31
N LEU A 77 -6.99 4.55 -8.34
CA LEU A 77 -5.79 4.72 -9.17
C LEU A 77 -5.80 6.06 -9.90
N LEU A 78 -6.91 6.44 -10.52
CA LEU A 78 -7.09 7.73 -11.20
C LEU A 78 -6.86 8.90 -10.24
N LEU A 79 -7.42 8.82 -9.02
CA LEU A 79 -7.19 9.82 -7.98
C LEU A 79 -5.70 9.94 -7.60
N GLN A 80 -5.01 8.81 -7.43
CA GLN A 80 -3.57 8.80 -7.08
C GLN A 80 -2.69 9.33 -8.22
N LEU A 81 -3.12 9.18 -9.47
CA LEU A 81 -2.45 9.72 -10.65
C LEU A 81 -2.79 11.20 -10.90
N GLY A 82 -3.71 11.78 -10.13
CA GLY A 82 -4.18 13.15 -10.34
C GLY A 82 -5.01 13.32 -11.62
N ALA A 83 -5.56 12.23 -12.16
CA ALA A 83 -6.41 12.23 -13.35
C ALA A 83 -7.90 12.39 -12.97
N ASP A 84 -8.73 12.79 -13.94
CA ASP A 84 -10.18 12.85 -13.74
C ASP A 84 -10.71 11.42 -13.49
N VAL A 85 -11.43 11.23 -12.37
CA VAL A 85 -12.03 9.95 -11.95
C VAL A 85 -13.04 9.38 -12.95
N ASN A 86 -13.55 10.20 -13.88
CA ASN A 86 -14.44 9.75 -14.96
C ASN A 86 -13.68 9.30 -16.22
N SER A 87 -12.35 9.41 -16.24
CA SER A 87 -11.53 8.98 -17.36
C SER A 87 -11.55 7.45 -17.49
N LYS A 88 -11.52 6.97 -18.73
CA LYS A 88 -11.39 5.52 -18.99
C LYS A 88 -9.90 5.16 -18.98
N LEU A 89 -9.52 4.32 -18.04
CA LEU A 89 -8.18 3.75 -17.93
C LEU A 89 -8.26 2.27 -18.31
N VAL A 90 -7.33 1.80 -19.12
CA VAL A 90 -7.19 0.39 -19.49
C VAL A 90 -5.76 -0.03 -19.18
N LEU A 91 -5.60 -1.07 -18.39
CA LEU A 91 -4.31 -1.65 -18.10
C LEU A 91 -3.94 -2.66 -19.19
N THR A 92 -2.73 -2.58 -19.71
CA THR A 92 -2.26 -3.40 -20.84
C THR A 92 -1.33 -4.52 -20.42
N THR A 93 -0.81 -4.47 -19.20
CA THR A 93 0.16 -5.46 -18.70
C THR A 93 -0.57 -6.67 -18.15
N PRO A 94 -0.31 -7.88 -18.63
CA PRO A 94 -0.89 -9.10 -18.03
C PRO A 94 -0.30 -9.35 -16.64
N LEU A 95 -1.11 -9.95 -15.75
CA LEU A 95 -0.71 -10.28 -14.37
C LEU A 95 0.53 -11.17 -14.31
N ASP A 96 0.64 -12.15 -15.23
CA ASP A 96 1.76 -13.10 -15.30
C ASP A 96 3.13 -12.41 -15.49
N ASN A 97 3.16 -11.23 -16.12
CA ASN A 97 4.40 -10.46 -16.30
C ASN A 97 4.87 -9.77 -15.00
N ILE A 98 3.94 -9.51 -14.07
CA ILE A 98 4.23 -8.85 -12.80
C ILE A 98 4.48 -9.88 -11.70
N MET A 99 3.72 -10.97 -11.71
CA MET A 99 3.82 -12.04 -10.73
C MET A 99 4.92 -13.03 -11.11
N ASN A 100 6.16 -12.67 -10.75
CA ASN A 100 7.29 -13.59 -10.88
C ASN A 100 7.71 -14.07 -9.48
N VAL A 101 7.20 -15.25 -9.12
CA VAL A 101 7.44 -15.87 -7.79
C VAL A 101 8.92 -16.09 -7.51
N ASP A 102 9.72 -16.40 -8.55
CA ASP A 102 11.15 -16.65 -8.40
C ASP A 102 11.92 -15.32 -8.14
N LYS A 103 11.52 -14.24 -8.80
CA LYS A 103 12.05 -12.90 -8.49
C LYS A 103 11.64 -12.44 -7.09
N ALA A 104 10.39 -12.70 -6.70
CA ALA A 104 9.93 -12.38 -5.35
C ALA A 104 10.74 -13.16 -4.30
N ALA A 105 11.01 -14.45 -4.52
CA ALA A 105 11.86 -15.24 -3.64
C ALA A 105 13.31 -14.71 -3.56
N GLN A 106 13.86 -14.19 -4.67
CA GLN A 106 15.21 -13.59 -4.67
C GLN A 106 15.32 -12.35 -3.78
N LEU A 107 14.23 -11.57 -3.60
CA LEU A 107 14.23 -10.42 -2.71
C LEU A 107 14.54 -10.79 -1.25
N THR A 108 14.18 -11.99 -0.82
CA THR A 108 14.48 -12.48 0.54
C THR A 108 15.94 -12.89 0.73
N MET A 109 16.69 -13.09 -0.37
CA MET A 109 18.10 -13.49 -0.35
C MET A 109 19.06 -12.30 -0.44
N ASN A 110 18.56 -11.13 -0.87
CA ASN A 110 19.35 -9.93 -1.13
C ASN A 110 19.64 -9.16 0.13
N GLY A 111 20.06 -9.56 1.20
CA GLY A 111 20.40 -8.82 2.44
C GLY A 111 19.77 -7.43 2.59
N PHE A 112 19.52 -6.98 3.78
CA PHE A 112 18.95 -5.65 4.04
C PHE A 112 20.06 -4.59 4.14
N ASN A 113 20.12 -3.66 3.17
CA ASN A 113 20.94 -2.46 3.31
C ASN A 113 20.06 -1.32 3.84
N ILE A 114 20.20 -1.04 5.15
CA ILE A 114 19.42 -0.04 5.85
C ILE A 114 19.63 1.38 5.28
N GLU A 115 20.79 1.67 4.67
CA GLU A 115 21.12 2.99 4.13
C GLU A 115 20.21 3.39 2.96
N ASN A 116 19.62 2.42 2.26
CA ASN A 116 18.70 2.67 1.17
C ASN A 116 17.27 2.98 1.65
N ASN A 117 16.98 2.72 2.93
CA ASN A 117 15.65 2.96 3.49
C ASN A 117 15.41 4.45 3.72
N TYR A 118 14.31 5.00 3.21
CA TYR A 118 13.99 6.43 3.31
C TYR A 118 13.71 6.89 4.75
N ASP A 119 13.10 6.04 5.57
CA ASP A 119 12.84 6.37 6.98
C ASP A 119 14.16 6.47 7.74
N TYR A 120 15.11 5.58 7.47
CA TYR A 120 16.44 5.64 8.05
C TYR A 120 17.19 6.89 7.59
N GLN A 121 17.14 7.26 6.32
CA GLN A 121 17.76 8.49 5.82
C GLN A 121 17.20 9.73 6.50
N THR A 122 15.89 9.74 6.78
CA THR A 122 15.24 10.81 7.55
C THR A 122 15.77 10.88 8.97
N LEU A 123 16.02 9.74 9.63
CA LEU A 123 16.61 9.68 10.97
C LEU A 123 18.06 10.19 10.98
N VAL A 124 18.84 9.87 9.94
CA VAL A 124 20.21 10.38 9.78
C VAL A 124 20.22 11.92 9.65
N GLN A 125 19.26 12.49 8.92
CA GLN A 125 19.14 13.96 8.85
C GLN A 125 18.67 14.55 10.18
N SER A 126 17.78 13.88 10.91
CA SER A 126 17.33 14.32 12.23
C SER A 126 18.45 14.29 13.26
N GLU A 127 19.33 13.28 13.22
CA GLU A 127 20.56 13.22 14.01
C GLU A 127 21.47 14.42 13.74
N LYS A 128 21.67 14.77 12.47
CA LYS A 128 22.46 15.92 12.06
C LYS A 128 21.88 17.22 12.59
N ILE A 129 20.56 17.40 12.50
CA ILE A 129 19.86 18.56 13.06
C ILE A 129 20.07 18.65 14.57
N ALA A 130 19.91 17.55 15.30
CA ALA A 130 20.13 17.54 16.76
C ALA A 130 21.58 17.87 17.14
N LYS A 131 22.56 17.41 16.35
CA LYS A 131 23.97 17.78 16.51
C LYS A 131 24.19 19.26 16.24
N ASP A 132 23.57 19.82 15.20
CA ASP A 132 23.71 21.25 14.88
C ASP A 132 23.05 22.13 15.94
N GLN A 133 21.97 21.66 16.61
CA GLN A 133 21.37 22.32 17.76
C GLN A 133 22.34 22.43 18.96
N VAL A 134 23.19 21.43 19.18
CA VAL A 134 24.27 21.53 20.19
C VAL A 134 25.25 22.63 19.81
N THR A 135 25.61 22.71 18.52
CA THR A 135 26.51 23.77 18.02
C THR A 135 25.87 25.15 18.16
N LEU A 136 24.58 25.27 17.84
CA LEU A 136 23.81 26.50 18.01
C LEU A 136 23.77 26.96 19.47
N ALA A 137 23.58 26.02 20.42
CA ALA A 137 23.65 26.34 21.85
C ALA A 137 25.01 26.83 22.31
N TRP A 138 26.09 26.37 21.66
CA TRP A 138 27.45 26.92 21.89
C TRP A 138 27.62 28.33 21.31
N LEU A 139 27.01 28.62 20.17
CA LEU A 139 27.05 29.95 19.53
C LEU A 139 26.39 31.05 20.37
N ASP A 140 25.52 30.69 21.34
CA ASP A 140 24.95 31.63 22.31
C ASP A 140 26.05 32.32 23.19
N PHE A 141 27.28 31.82 23.22
CA PHE A 141 28.40 32.45 23.88
C PHE A 141 29.13 33.46 22.99
N THR A 142 28.84 33.49 21.70
CA THR A 142 29.48 34.41 20.75
C THR A 142 28.74 35.74 20.66
N PRO A 143 29.45 36.84 20.30
CA PRO A 143 28.77 38.10 19.99
C PRO A 143 27.79 37.94 18.83
N THR A 144 26.59 38.53 18.97
CA THR A 144 25.67 38.67 17.85
C THR A 144 25.86 40.03 17.18
N LEU A 145 26.06 39.99 15.86
CA LEU A 145 26.11 41.16 15.00
C LEU A 145 24.83 41.29 14.23
N SER A 146 24.14 42.41 14.35
CA SER A 146 22.96 42.73 13.54
C SER A 146 23.16 44.06 12.81
N ALA A 147 22.80 44.11 11.56
CA ALA A 147 22.75 45.32 10.76
C ALA A 147 21.32 45.57 10.34
N TYR A 148 20.91 46.83 10.36
CA TYR A 148 19.57 47.21 9.95
C TYR A 148 19.59 48.45 9.06
N TYR A 149 18.64 48.52 8.16
CA TYR A 149 18.32 49.70 7.40
C TYR A 149 16.82 49.99 7.61
N GLN A 150 16.53 51.22 8.02
CA GLN A 150 15.17 51.70 8.24
C GLN A 150 14.93 52.93 7.38
N TYR A 151 13.87 52.87 6.58
CA TYR A 151 13.28 54.02 5.89
C TYR A 151 11.99 54.40 6.60
N SER A 152 11.86 55.69 6.98
CA SER A 152 10.63 56.21 7.58
C SER A 152 10.18 57.45 6.86
N TYR A 153 8.92 57.43 6.39
CA TYR A 153 8.24 58.60 5.86
C TYR A 153 7.18 59.06 6.87
N LYS A 154 7.27 60.34 7.27
CA LYS A 154 6.32 60.93 8.24
C LYS A 154 5.55 62.05 7.58
N THR A 155 4.22 62.02 7.69
CA THR A 155 3.34 63.10 7.29
C THR A 155 2.71 63.70 8.53
N TYR A 156 2.87 65.02 8.71
CA TYR A 156 2.29 65.73 9.84
C TYR A 156 0.99 66.41 9.38
N PHE A 157 -0.07 66.20 10.13
CA PHE A 157 -1.36 66.82 9.90
C PHE A 157 -1.60 67.90 10.98
N GLY A 158 -1.53 69.18 10.65
CA GLY A 158 -1.78 70.27 11.56
C GLY A 158 -1.05 71.58 11.18
N LYS A 159 -1.33 72.68 11.92
CA LYS A 159 -0.77 74.02 11.64
C LYS A 159 0.67 74.21 12.14
N ASP A 160 1.17 73.27 12.96
CA ASP A 160 2.57 73.31 13.44
C ASP A 160 3.42 72.35 12.58
N GLU A 161 4.02 72.89 11.54
CA GLU A 161 5.09 72.23 10.80
C GLU A 161 6.33 72.18 11.70
N GLY A 162 6.35 71.23 12.63
CA GLY A 162 7.53 70.91 13.43
C GLY A 162 8.66 70.49 12.52
N MET A 163 9.84 71.06 12.70
CA MET A 163 11.04 70.75 11.94
C MET A 163 11.34 69.24 12.11
N ASN A 164 11.20 68.44 11.04
CA ASN A 164 11.45 67.00 11.08
C ASN A 164 12.96 66.75 11.18
N MET A 165 13.44 66.61 12.41
CA MET A 165 14.87 66.30 12.70
C MET A 165 15.22 64.81 12.54
N THR A 166 14.27 63.95 12.17
CA THR A 166 14.54 62.52 12.01
C THR A 166 14.95 62.26 10.57
N PRO A 167 16.18 61.76 10.32
CA PRO A 167 16.58 61.43 8.94
C PRO A 167 15.66 60.32 8.36
N PRO A 168 15.24 60.45 7.08
CA PRO A 168 14.37 59.46 6.46
C PRO A 168 14.99 58.11 6.30
N ASN A 169 16.32 58.04 6.24
CA ASN A 169 17.11 56.82 6.10
C ASN A 169 18.03 56.67 7.31
N VAL A 170 17.95 55.55 7.98
CA VAL A 170 18.82 55.18 9.07
C VAL A 170 19.45 53.82 8.76
N ILE A 171 20.78 53.83 8.78
CA ILE A 171 21.59 52.58 8.71
C ILE A 171 22.26 52.42 10.04
N GLY A 172 22.16 51.26 10.64
CA GLY A 172 22.82 50.95 11.91
C GLY A 172 23.36 49.55 11.97
N ALA A 173 24.38 49.38 12.80
CA ALA A 173 24.90 48.06 13.17
C ALA A 173 24.93 48.00 14.70
N ASN A 174 24.52 46.85 15.23
CA ASN A 174 24.54 46.58 16.66
C ASN A 174 25.31 45.29 16.95
N ILE A 175 26.26 45.37 17.88
CA ILE A 175 27.01 44.22 18.39
C ILE A 175 26.55 44.00 19.84
N SER A 176 25.99 42.82 20.11
CA SER A 176 25.54 42.43 21.45
C SER A 176 26.37 41.27 21.96
N LEU A 177 27.09 41.49 23.06
CA LEU A 177 27.86 40.47 23.77
C LEU A 177 27.20 40.25 25.14
N PRO A 178 26.47 39.16 25.32
CA PRO A 178 25.84 38.88 26.61
C PRO A 178 26.91 38.33 27.61
N LEU A 179 27.33 39.14 28.56
CA LEU A 179 28.41 38.77 29.52
C LEU A 179 27.94 37.83 30.64
N TRP A 180 26.68 37.98 31.09
CA TRP A 180 26.14 37.20 32.21
C TRP A 180 24.69 36.79 31.98
N LYS A 181 24.37 35.47 32.13
CA LYS A 181 23.01 34.93 32.05
C LYS A 181 22.75 33.84 33.12
N SER A 182 23.20 34.06 34.36
CA SER A 182 22.89 33.18 35.52
C SER A 182 22.93 31.67 35.25
N GLY A 183 23.91 31.18 34.48
CA GLY A 183 24.05 29.75 34.17
C GLY A 183 23.08 29.17 33.13
N THR A 184 22.11 29.94 32.62
CA THR A 184 21.10 29.44 31.65
C THR A 184 21.72 28.90 30.38
N ARG A 185 22.81 29.49 29.88
CA ARG A 185 23.55 29.03 28.68
C ARG A 185 24.18 27.65 28.89
N VAL A 186 24.83 27.43 30.04
CA VAL A 186 25.40 26.13 30.37
C VAL A 186 24.29 25.06 30.45
N ALA A 187 23.13 25.44 31.02
CA ALA A 187 21.97 24.57 31.10
C ALA A 187 21.40 24.27 29.67
N SER A 188 21.35 25.27 28.78
CA SER A 188 20.93 25.09 27.38
C SER A 188 21.84 24.12 26.62
N ILE A 189 23.18 24.26 26.78
CA ILE A 189 24.12 23.31 26.15
C ILE A 189 23.93 21.89 26.72
N LYS A 190 23.77 21.75 28.04
CA LYS A 190 23.52 20.45 28.66
C LYS A 190 22.24 19.84 28.14
N LYS A 191 21.17 20.62 28.03
CA LYS A 191 19.89 20.23 27.47
C LYS A 191 20.06 19.73 26.02
N ALA A 192 20.66 20.53 25.14
CA ALA A 192 20.89 20.16 23.74
C ALA A 192 21.72 18.87 23.60
N LYS A 193 22.73 18.69 24.48
CA LYS A 193 23.55 17.45 24.52
C LYS A 193 22.70 16.22 24.93
N ILE A 194 21.76 16.38 25.85
CA ILE A 194 20.85 15.31 26.26
C ILE A 194 19.92 14.96 25.09
N GLU A 195 19.29 15.94 24.46
CA GLU A 195 18.42 15.76 23.30
C GLU A 195 19.14 15.08 22.13
N TYR A 196 20.42 15.43 21.89
CA TYR A 196 21.24 14.72 20.92
C TYR A 196 21.47 13.24 21.28
N ARG A 197 21.72 12.93 22.57
CA ARG A 197 21.84 11.53 23.03
C ARG A 197 20.52 10.76 22.91
N GLU A 198 19.42 11.39 23.23
CA GLU A 198 18.07 10.82 23.03
C GLU A 198 17.84 10.49 21.56
N MET A 199 18.26 11.40 20.64
CA MET A 199 18.17 11.16 19.20
C MET A 199 19.03 9.95 18.76
N LEU A 200 20.25 9.81 19.29
CA LEU A 200 21.12 8.64 19.00
C LEU A 200 20.48 7.33 19.47
N ASN A 201 19.87 7.32 20.67
CA ASN A 201 19.15 6.15 21.17
C ASN A 201 17.93 5.82 20.33
N SER A 202 17.16 6.83 19.94
CA SER A 202 15.99 6.67 19.06
C SER A 202 16.39 6.13 17.69
N LYS A 203 17.49 6.63 17.12
CA LYS A 203 18.05 6.11 15.88
C LYS A 203 18.44 4.64 16.01
N LYS A 204 19.16 4.27 17.07
CA LYS A 204 19.53 2.87 17.31
C LYS A 204 18.32 1.96 17.46
N GLN A 205 17.31 2.39 18.21
CA GLN A 205 16.06 1.65 18.36
C GLN A 205 15.35 1.47 17.01
N ALA A 206 15.36 2.50 16.16
CA ALA A 206 14.75 2.42 14.82
C ALA A 206 15.57 1.49 13.89
N GLU A 207 16.90 1.49 13.96
CA GLU A 207 17.77 0.53 13.24
C GLU A 207 17.40 -0.92 13.59
N ASP A 208 17.31 -1.22 14.87
CA ASP A 208 16.97 -2.55 15.36
C ASP A 208 15.51 -2.90 14.95
N GLY A 209 14.60 -1.94 14.99
CA GLY A 209 13.21 -2.08 14.54
C GLY A 209 13.07 -2.39 13.05
N LEU A 210 13.82 -1.67 12.20
CA LEU A 210 13.84 -1.91 10.76
C LEU A 210 14.40 -3.30 10.41
N GLN A 211 15.42 -3.77 11.16
CA GLN A 211 15.96 -5.12 10.97
C GLN A 211 14.93 -6.20 11.33
N VAL A 212 14.18 -6.02 12.42
CA VAL A 212 13.09 -6.94 12.81
C VAL A 212 11.98 -6.92 11.76
N GLN A 213 11.59 -5.73 11.28
CA GLN A 213 10.59 -5.58 10.24
C GLN A 213 11.00 -6.25 8.93
N TYR A 214 12.27 -6.12 8.53
CA TYR A 214 12.81 -6.82 7.36
C TYR A 214 12.67 -8.33 7.49
N ASN A 215 13.07 -8.91 8.63
CA ASN A 215 12.95 -10.33 8.86
C ASN A 215 11.49 -10.80 8.80
N GLN A 216 10.58 -10.03 9.40
CA GLN A 216 9.13 -10.33 9.36
C GLN A 216 8.60 -10.33 7.93
N LEU A 217 8.91 -9.30 7.14
CA LEU A 217 8.45 -9.21 5.75
C LEU A 217 9.03 -10.32 4.86
N CYS A 218 10.26 -10.76 5.13
CA CYS A 218 10.84 -11.92 4.46
C CYS A 218 10.05 -13.20 4.78
N TYR A 219 9.71 -13.44 6.06
CA TYR A 219 8.91 -14.60 6.45
C TYR A 219 7.49 -14.54 5.87
N ASP A 220 6.86 -13.37 5.88
CA ASP A 220 5.53 -13.17 5.30
C ASP A 220 5.54 -13.47 3.79
N LEU A 221 6.57 -13.02 3.07
CA LEU A 221 6.71 -13.31 1.63
C LEU A 221 6.95 -14.81 1.36
N ILE A 222 7.82 -15.46 2.12
CA ILE A 222 8.06 -16.91 1.99
C ILE A 222 6.75 -17.68 2.23
N THR A 223 6.04 -17.38 3.31
CA THR A 223 4.77 -18.02 3.65
C THR A 223 3.70 -17.78 2.58
N ALA A 224 3.63 -16.56 2.03
CA ALA A 224 2.71 -16.23 0.95
C ALA A 224 3.03 -17.04 -0.32
N ILE A 225 4.31 -17.19 -0.68
CA ILE A 225 4.74 -17.97 -1.84
C ILE A 225 4.38 -19.46 -1.66
N GLU A 226 4.62 -20.02 -0.49
CA GLU A 226 4.26 -21.41 -0.19
C GLU A 226 2.74 -21.61 -0.28
N THR A 227 1.96 -20.73 0.32
CA THR A 227 0.50 -20.75 0.25
C THR A 227 0.01 -20.64 -1.20
N TYR A 228 0.59 -19.75 -1.99
CA TYR A 228 0.26 -19.59 -3.41
C TYR A 228 0.49 -20.90 -4.19
N ARG A 229 1.63 -21.58 -4.00
CA ARG A 229 1.93 -22.84 -4.69
C ARG A 229 0.89 -23.92 -4.36
N ILE A 230 0.54 -24.04 -3.08
CA ILE A 230 -0.48 -24.99 -2.61
C ILE A 230 -1.86 -24.67 -3.21
N GLN A 231 -2.27 -23.39 -3.16
CA GLN A 231 -3.59 -23.01 -3.66
C GLN A 231 -3.70 -23.10 -5.18
N LYS A 232 -2.60 -22.87 -5.90
CA LYS A 232 -2.53 -23.11 -7.35
C LYS A 232 -2.75 -24.58 -7.70
N GLU A 233 -2.06 -25.47 -7.01
CA GLU A 233 -2.23 -26.92 -7.21
C GLU A 233 -3.66 -27.37 -6.85
N ASN A 234 -4.19 -26.89 -5.72
CA ASN A 234 -5.56 -27.17 -5.32
C ASN A 234 -6.59 -26.71 -6.39
N LEU A 235 -6.39 -25.52 -6.95
CA LEU A 235 -7.23 -25.03 -8.04
C LEU A 235 -7.17 -25.94 -9.27
N ASP A 236 -5.97 -26.32 -9.70
CA ASP A 236 -5.77 -27.20 -10.87
C ASP A 236 -6.42 -28.57 -10.65
N VAL A 237 -6.32 -29.14 -9.45
CA VAL A 237 -6.98 -30.40 -9.09
C VAL A 237 -8.50 -30.23 -9.12
N THR A 238 -9.04 -29.20 -8.49
CA THR A 238 -10.47 -28.96 -8.38
C THR A 238 -11.08 -28.66 -9.76
N MET A 239 -10.36 -27.95 -10.65
CA MET A 239 -10.78 -27.76 -12.04
C MET A 239 -10.90 -29.09 -12.80
N ARG A 240 -9.95 -30.02 -12.64
CA ARG A 240 -10.03 -31.34 -13.25
C ARG A 240 -11.21 -32.15 -12.69
N VAL A 241 -11.46 -32.10 -11.38
CA VAL A 241 -12.61 -32.75 -10.74
C VAL A 241 -13.90 -32.20 -11.31
N MET A 242 -14.06 -30.89 -11.33
CA MET A 242 -15.27 -30.23 -11.87
C MET A 242 -15.53 -30.61 -13.33
N LYS A 243 -14.50 -30.62 -14.17
CA LYS A 243 -14.61 -31.05 -15.56
C LYS A 243 -15.11 -32.48 -15.67
N ASN A 244 -14.49 -33.42 -14.95
CA ASN A 244 -14.90 -34.84 -14.97
C ASN A 244 -16.30 -35.04 -14.46
N VAL A 245 -16.71 -34.41 -13.39
CA VAL A 245 -18.05 -34.49 -12.82
C VAL A 245 -19.08 -33.90 -13.79
N SER A 246 -18.80 -32.76 -14.42
CA SER A 246 -19.67 -32.14 -15.41
C SER A 246 -19.86 -33.04 -16.64
N GLU A 247 -18.79 -33.69 -17.11
CA GLU A 247 -18.91 -34.64 -18.23
C GLU A 247 -19.74 -35.85 -17.85
N LYS A 248 -19.49 -36.48 -16.70
CA LYS A 248 -20.31 -37.60 -16.20
C LYS A 248 -21.78 -37.21 -16.04
N PHE A 249 -22.07 -36.02 -15.56
CA PHE A 249 -23.41 -35.51 -15.38
C PHE A 249 -24.17 -35.40 -16.71
N LYS A 250 -23.53 -34.93 -17.78
CA LYS A 250 -24.11 -34.86 -19.14
C LYS A 250 -24.53 -36.22 -19.65
N TYR A 251 -23.87 -37.30 -19.26
CA TYR A 251 -24.20 -38.67 -19.67
C TYR A 251 -25.03 -39.42 -18.61
N GLY A 252 -25.54 -38.73 -17.58
CA GLY A 252 -26.34 -39.35 -16.53
C GLY A 252 -25.58 -40.24 -15.55
N HIS A 253 -24.24 -40.14 -15.52
CA HIS A 253 -23.34 -40.97 -14.68
C HIS A 253 -22.87 -40.26 -13.39
N ALA A 254 -23.30 -39.04 -13.15
CA ALA A 254 -23.07 -38.32 -11.91
C ALA A 254 -24.40 -37.79 -11.35
N SER A 255 -24.50 -37.71 -10.05
CA SER A 255 -25.66 -37.14 -9.36
C SER A 255 -25.56 -35.61 -9.33
N ASN A 256 -26.73 -34.97 -9.17
CA ASN A 256 -26.83 -33.53 -9.02
C ASN A 256 -26.06 -33.03 -7.76
N LEU A 257 -26.01 -33.85 -6.71
CA LEU A 257 -25.27 -33.55 -5.51
C LEU A 257 -23.74 -33.48 -5.78
N GLU A 258 -23.21 -34.42 -6.58
CA GLU A 258 -21.79 -34.40 -6.95
C GLU A 258 -21.43 -33.14 -7.75
N VAL A 259 -22.26 -32.75 -8.71
CA VAL A 259 -22.06 -31.51 -9.49
C VAL A 259 -22.12 -30.28 -8.61
N THR A 260 -23.11 -30.22 -7.71
CA THR A 260 -23.27 -29.07 -6.78
C THR A 260 -22.07 -28.95 -5.85
N THR A 261 -21.60 -30.08 -5.31
CA THR A 261 -20.40 -30.10 -4.46
C THR A 261 -19.16 -29.65 -5.23
N ALA A 262 -18.90 -30.25 -6.40
CA ALA A 262 -17.76 -29.86 -7.25
C ALA A 262 -17.81 -28.37 -7.66
N SER A 263 -19.03 -27.83 -7.89
CA SER A 263 -19.22 -26.39 -8.18
C SER A 263 -18.87 -25.49 -6.98
N THR A 264 -19.24 -25.91 -5.78
CA THR A 264 -18.88 -25.19 -4.56
C THR A 264 -17.38 -25.23 -4.30
N ASP A 265 -16.79 -26.42 -4.50
CA ASP A 265 -15.36 -26.65 -4.29
C ASP A 265 -14.50 -25.79 -5.24
N ILE A 266 -14.88 -25.69 -6.53
CA ILE A 266 -14.13 -24.88 -7.48
C ILE A 266 -14.24 -23.40 -7.16
N ILE A 267 -15.41 -22.89 -6.76
CA ILE A 267 -15.59 -21.48 -6.37
C ILE A 267 -14.72 -21.16 -5.13
N THR A 268 -14.70 -22.10 -4.17
CA THR A 268 -13.86 -21.97 -2.97
C THR A 268 -12.37 -21.99 -3.32
N ALA A 269 -11.92 -22.94 -4.15
CA ALA A 269 -10.55 -23.03 -4.59
C ALA A 269 -10.09 -21.78 -5.37
N GLN A 270 -10.96 -21.25 -6.24
CA GLN A 270 -10.72 -20.00 -6.96
C GLN A 270 -10.55 -18.83 -5.98
N SER A 271 -11.42 -18.69 -5.00
CA SER A 271 -11.33 -17.65 -3.99
C SER A 271 -10.02 -17.73 -3.18
N ASN A 272 -9.64 -18.93 -2.75
CA ASN A 272 -8.40 -19.16 -2.00
C ASN A 272 -7.14 -18.88 -2.83
N TYR A 273 -7.13 -19.29 -4.10
CA TYR A 273 -6.04 -19.01 -5.03
C TYR A 273 -5.85 -17.50 -5.22
N ILE A 274 -6.93 -16.77 -5.43
CA ILE A 274 -6.95 -15.33 -5.57
C ILE A 274 -6.37 -14.65 -4.33
N GLN A 275 -6.83 -15.06 -3.15
CA GLN A 275 -6.32 -14.55 -1.88
C GLN A 275 -4.81 -14.79 -1.73
N ALA A 276 -4.34 -15.96 -2.15
CA ALA A 276 -2.93 -16.28 -2.11
C ALA A 276 -2.09 -15.43 -3.09
N VAL A 277 -2.60 -15.17 -4.30
CA VAL A 277 -1.98 -14.24 -5.26
C VAL A 277 -1.85 -12.84 -4.67
N MET A 278 -2.94 -12.31 -4.08
CA MET A 278 -2.94 -11.00 -3.43
C MET A 278 -1.94 -10.93 -2.27
N SER A 279 -1.83 -12.01 -1.49
CA SER A 279 -0.89 -12.09 -0.36
C SER A 279 0.56 -12.01 -0.84
N VAL A 280 0.93 -12.73 -1.90
CA VAL A 280 2.29 -12.67 -2.48
C VAL A 280 2.61 -11.27 -2.97
N LEU A 281 1.71 -10.66 -3.71
CA LEU A 281 1.94 -9.33 -4.30
C LEU A 281 2.03 -8.24 -3.23
N ASN A 282 1.16 -8.29 -2.21
CA ASN A 282 1.23 -7.35 -1.10
C ASN A 282 2.50 -7.52 -0.27
N ALA A 283 2.91 -8.76 0.03
CA ALA A 283 4.14 -9.03 0.74
C ALA A 283 5.37 -8.57 -0.06
N GLN A 284 5.39 -8.81 -1.37
CA GLN A 284 6.44 -8.34 -2.27
C GLN A 284 6.55 -6.82 -2.27
N VAL A 285 5.43 -6.11 -2.48
CA VAL A 285 5.40 -4.65 -2.48
C VAL A 285 5.85 -4.08 -1.13
N SER A 286 5.44 -4.70 -0.03
CA SER A 286 5.85 -4.27 1.32
C SER A 286 7.35 -4.43 1.54
N LEU A 287 7.93 -5.54 1.08
CA LEU A 287 9.37 -5.78 1.17
C LEU A 287 10.17 -4.84 0.25
N GLU A 288 9.74 -4.65 -1.00
CA GLU A 288 10.37 -3.70 -1.94
C GLU A 288 10.38 -2.26 -1.36
N ASN A 289 9.30 -1.84 -0.69
CA ASN A 289 9.23 -0.54 -0.03
C ASN A 289 10.24 -0.40 1.11
N LEU A 290 10.38 -1.43 1.93
CA LEU A 290 11.36 -1.42 3.01
C LEU A 290 12.79 -1.36 2.48
N LEU A 291 13.07 -2.09 1.39
CA LEU A 291 14.39 -2.12 0.74
C LEU A 291 14.75 -0.80 0.06
N GLY A 292 13.80 0.09 -0.17
CA GLY A 292 13.99 1.32 -0.94
C GLY A 292 14.19 1.09 -2.44
N ASP A 293 13.82 -0.09 -2.95
CA ASP A 293 14.01 -0.51 -4.34
C ASP A 293 12.81 -0.04 -5.19
N GLU A 294 12.63 1.28 -5.28
CA GLU A 294 11.65 1.92 -6.17
C GLU A 294 12.24 2.12 -7.59
N LYS A 295 12.58 1.02 -8.26
CA LYS A 295 12.94 1.07 -9.69
C LYS A 295 11.78 0.72 -10.59
#